data_124254c7b9e296dd0554657611e416c9
#
_entry.id   124254c7b9e296dd0554657611e416c9
#
_cell.length_a   1.000
_cell.length_b   1.000
_cell.length_c   1.000
_cell.angle_alpha   90.00
_cell.angle_beta   90.00
_cell.angle_gamma   90.00
#
_symmetry.space_group_name_H-M   'P 1'
#
loop_
_entity.id
_entity.type
_entity.pdbx_description
1 polymer ?
#
loop_
_entity_poly.entity_id
_entity_poly.type
_entity_poly.pdbx_seq_one_letter_code
_entity_poly.pdbx_strand_id
1 'polypeptide(L)'
;MSPRTIAITGASGLIGTALADHLTRRGDRVVRFTRSGSSSNDTIAWNPASGSIDSERLRGVDAVVHMAGAGIGDKRWTDSYKQEILDSRTKSTSLLASTLASLSDGPKVLLSGSAIGYYGESETTSFTEESAPGSGFLADVCVQWEAATEVAEKAGIRVAHVRTGIVLSPRGGALKKLLPLFKIGAGGRMGSGRQWQSWISIDDEVQAIDHLLSSSVTGAVNLTAPQPVTQAEFTKTLARVLKRPSFVPVPSFGPKLLLGSELADALLFTGQRVEPKVLLADGYAFVHRDLESALRSLLGRPA
;
A
#
# COMPACT_ATOMS: atom_id res chain seq x y z
N MET A 1 25.42 4.72 7.54
CA MET A 1 24.84 5.64 6.54
C MET A 1 24.55 6.95 7.23
N SER A 2 24.72 8.09 6.55
CA SER A 2 24.34 9.40 7.12
C SER A 2 22.82 9.47 7.30
N PRO A 3 22.32 10.17 8.34
CA PRO A 3 20.89 10.40 8.52
C PRO A 3 20.29 11.11 7.31
N ARG A 4 19.14 10.65 6.84
CA ARG A 4 18.37 11.28 5.74
C ARG A 4 17.20 12.08 6.33
N THR A 5 16.75 13.09 5.60
CA THR A 5 15.46 13.77 5.88
C THR A 5 14.42 13.27 4.90
N ILE A 6 13.42 12.54 5.39
CA ILE A 6 12.38 11.91 4.57
C ILE A 6 11.04 12.55 4.88
N ALA A 7 10.37 13.10 3.86
CA ALA A 7 9.04 13.65 4.00
C ALA A 7 7.97 12.59 3.63
N ILE A 8 6.94 12.44 4.45
CA ILE A 8 5.91 11.39 4.28
C ILE A 8 4.53 12.02 4.25
N THR A 9 3.78 11.79 3.17
CA THR A 9 2.34 12.03 3.16
C THR A 9 1.61 10.78 3.64
N GLY A 10 0.40 10.94 4.20
CA GLY A 10 -0.31 9.78 4.75
C GLY A 10 0.36 9.18 6.00
N ALA A 11 1.21 9.93 6.69
CA ALA A 11 1.98 9.50 7.86
C ALA A 11 1.14 9.03 9.07
N SER A 12 -0.17 9.35 9.09
CA SER A 12 -1.12 8.87 10.10
C SER A 12 -1.80 7.54 9.74
N GLY A 13 -1.63 7.06 8.51
CA GLY A 13 -2.17 5.77 8.05
C GLY A 13 -1.37 4.57 8.57
N LEU A 14 -1.84 3.35 8.27
CA LEU A 14 -1.21 2.11 8.73
C LEU A 14 0.27 2.01 8.30
N ILE A 15 0.52 2.15 7.00
CA ILE A 15 1.87 2.04 6.43
C ILE A 15 2.70 3.28 6.83
N GLY A 16 2.14 4.49 6.68
CA GLY A 16 2.87 5.73 6.98
C GLY A 16 3.33 5.84 8.42
N THR A 17 2.51 5.41 9.40
CA THR A 17 2.91 5.37 10.81
C THR A 17 4.04 4.35 11.03
N ALA A 18 3.89 3.14 10.49
CA ALA A 18 4.91 2.10 10.64
C ALA A 18 6.24 2.49 9.97
N LEU A 19 6.18 3.13 8.79
CA LEU A 19 7.34 3.65 8.08
C LEU A 19 8.03 4.77 8.85
N ALA A 20 7.26 5.73 9.36
CA ALA A 20 7.81 6.83 10.17
C ALA A 20 8.53 6.30 11.42
N ASP A 21 7.94 5.32 12.12
CA ASP A 21 8.56 4.66 13.27
C ASP A 21 9.84 3.90 12.89
N HIS A 22 9.83 3.22 11.73
CA HIS A 22 10.99 2.49 11.23
C HIS A 22 12.15 3.43 10.90
N LEU A 23 11.91 4.48 10.11
CA LEU A 23 12.92 5.45 9.70
C LEU A 23 13.49 6.24 10.91
N THR A 24 12.63 6.63 11.86
CA THR A 24 13.09 7.30 13.09
C THR A 24 14.00 6.41 13.93
N ARG A 25 13.65 5.10 14.08
CA ARG A 25 14.52 4.14 14.79
C ARG A 25 15.85 3.91 14.08
N ARG A 26 15.91 4.08 12.78
CA ARG A 26 17.14 4.02 11.98
C ARG A 26 18.00 5.29 12.11
N GLY A 27 17.46 6.35 12.69
CA GLY A 27 18.14 7.64 12.89
C GLY A 27 17.85 8.67 11.79
N ASP A 28 16.92 8.39 10.87
CA ASP A 28 16.48 9.36 9.87
C ASP A 28 15.55 10.43 10.49
N ARG A 29 15.59 11.63 9.95
CA ARG A 29 14.62 12.68 10.27
C ARG A 29 13.36 12.48 9.43
N VAL A 30 12.22 12.35 10.09
CA VAL A 30 10.92 12.21 9.43
C VAL A 30 10.12 13.50 9.50
N VAL A 31 9.78 14.06 8.35
CA VAL A 31 8.90 15.23 8.21
C VAL A 31 7.55 14.77 7.70
N ARG A 32 6.47 15.19 8.36
CA ARG A 32 5.11 14.72 8.04
C ARG A 32 4.30 15.79 7.33
N PHE A 33 3.66 15.44 6.23
CA PHE A 33 2.66 16.32 5.63
C PHE A 33 1.38 16.33 6.48
N THR A 34 0.84 17.51 6.74
CA THR A 34 -0.36 17.71 7.53
C THR A 34 -1.32 18.69 6.88
N ARG A 35 -2.62 18.40 6.98
CA ARG A 35 -3.70 19.30 6.53
C ARG A 35 -4.09 20.32 7.60
N SER A 36 -3.85 20.02 8.86
CA SER A 36 -3.99 20.96 9.97
C SER A 36 -2.69 21.75 10.07
N GLY A 37 -2.72 23.05 9.88
CA GLY A 37 -1.56 23.94 9.95
C GLY A 37 -0.82 23.80 11.29
N SER A 38 0.14 22.88 11.35
CA SER A 38 1.06 22.74 12.48
C SER A 38 2.35 23.46 12.14
N SER A 39 2.84 24.30 13.06
CA SER A 39 4.08 25.07 12.90
C SER A 39 5.34 24.34 13.38
N SER A 40 5.27 23.01 13.60
CA SER A 40 6.45 22.25 14.04
C SER A 40 7.47 22.10 12.91
N ASN A 41 8.77 22.05 13.27
CA ASN A 41 9.84 21.87 12.28
C ASN A 41 9.80 20.53 11.54
N ASP A 42 9.02 19.56 12.03
CA ASP A 42 8.86 18.23 11.44
C ASP A 42 7.51 18.07 10.72
N THR A 43 6.90 19.19 10.31
CA THR A 43 5.66 19.17 9.54
C THR A 43 5.72 20.08 8.32
N ILE A 44 5.06 19.65 7.23
CA ILE A 44 4.83 20.41 6.01
C ILE A 44 3.32 20.60 5.88
N ALA A 45 2.86 21.85 5.88
CA ALA A 45 1.46 22.15 5.64
C ALA A 45 1.14 21.95 4.16
N TRP A 46 0.05 21.21 3.89
CA TRP A 46 -0.46 21.05 2.53
C TRP A 46 -1.97 20.85 2.50
N ASN A 47 -2.59 21.26 1.41
CA ASN A 47 -3.99 21.02 1.16
C ASN A 47 -4.23 20.72 -0.33
N PRO A 48 -4.28 19.43 -0.72
CA PRO A 48 -4.51 19.07 -2.13
C PRO A 48 -5.84 19.59 -2.70
N ALA A 49 -6.86 19.83 -1.86
CA ALA A 49 -8.15 20.34 -2.33
C ALA A 49 -8.07 21.82 -2.77
N SER A 50 -7.22 22.63 -2.12
CA SER A 50 -6.96 24.02 -2.50
C SER A 50 -5.72 24.21 -3.37
N GLY A 51 -4.99 23.13 -3.67
CA GLY A 51 -3.75 23.18 -4.44
C GLY A 51 -2.59 23.87 -3.70
N SER A 52 -2.60 23.89 -2.36
CA SER A 52 -1.56 24.57 -1.57
C SER A 52 -0.60 23.57 -0.91
N ILE A 53 0.69 23.94 -0.90
CA ILE A 53 1.78 23.18 -0.25
C ILE A 53 2.88 24.16 0.18
N ASP A 54 3.40 23.99 1.41
CA ASP A 54 4.54 24.76 1.92
C ASP A 54 5.83 24.19 1.29
N SER A 55 6.15 24.67 0.10
CA SER A 55 7.28 24.19 -0.70
C SER A 55 8.64 24.55 -0.10
N GLU A 56 8.76 25.63 0.66
CA GLU A 56 10.03 26.01 1.29
C GLU A 56 10.53 24.93 2.27
N ARG A 57 9.63 24.23 2.92
CA ARG A 57 9.96 23.12 3.83
C ARG A 57 10.38 21.83 3.14
N LEU A 58 10.30 21.77 1.82
CA LEU A 58 10.83 20.66 1.03
C LEU A 58 12.32 20.86 0.67
N ARG A 59 12.86 22.06 0.88
CA ARG A 59 14.29 22.30 0.68
C ARG A 59 15.10 21.53 1.72
N GLY A 60 16.14 20.84 1.26
CA GLY A 60 16.98 19.96 2.11
C GLY A 60 16.30 18.66 2.56
N VAL A 61 15.14 18.31 2.01
CA VAL A 61 14.56 16.98 2.10
C VAL A 61 15.18 16.07 1.04
N ASP A 62 15.67 14.90 1.43
CA ASP A 62 16.36 13.97 0.53
C ASP A 62 15.38 13.20 -0.36
N ALA A 63 14.23 12.77 0.22
CA ALA A 63 13.23 11.99 -0.48
C ALA A 63 11.81 12.23 0.05
N VAL A 64 10.82 11.98 -0.79
CA VAL A 64 9.40 12.00 -0.42
C VAL A 64 8.80 10.61 -0.61
N VAL A 65 8.04 10.15 0.39
CA VAL A 65 7.18 8.96 0.29
C VAL A 65 5.73 9.43 0.32
N HIS A 66 5.04 9.24 -0.80
CA HIS A 66 3.67 9.70 -1.00
C HIS A 66 2.67 8.56 -0.88
N MET A 67 2.02 8.45 0.30
CA MET A 67 1.07 7.38 0.63
C MET A 67 -0.33 7.91 0.96
N ALA A 68 -0.60 9.20 0.71
CA ALA A 68 -1.90 9.79 1.00
C ALA A 68 -2.96 9.38 -0.01
N GLY A 69 -4.16 9.12 0.47
CA GLY A 69 -5.32 8.78 -0.34
C GLY A 69 -6.50 8.37 0.53
N ALA A 70 -7.73 8.55 0.04
CA ALA A 70 -8.93 8.05 0.71
C ALA A 70 -8.90 6.51 0.77
N GLY A 71 -9.34 5.93 1.89
CA GLY A 71 -9.35 4.48 2.05
C GLY A 71 -10.36 3.81 1.13
N ILE A 72 -9.94 2.80 0.36
CA ILE A 72 -10.81 2.13 -0.63
C ILE A 72 -12.00 1.42 0.04
N GLY A 73 -11.80 0.90 1.25
CA GLY A 73 -12.79 0.13 2.00
C GLY A 73 -13.39 0.85 3.21
N ASP A 74 -13.34 2.20 3.24
CA ASP A 74 -13.85 2.98 4.38
C ASP A 74 -15.35 3.26 4.27
N LYS A 75 -15.86 3.36 3.05
CA LYS A 75 -17.29 3.59 2.75
C LYS A 75 -17.75 2.66 1.62
N ARG A 76 -19.07 2.49 1.48
CA ARG A 76 -19.64 1.85 0.28
C ARG A 76 -19.29 2.68 -0.96
N TRP A 77 -19.07 2.00 -2.06
CA TRP A 77 -18.81 2.67 -3.33
C TRP A 77 -20.11 3.25 -3.90
N THR A 78 -20.15 4.57 -3.91
CA THR A 78 -21.06 5.39 -4.71
C THR A 78 -20.22 6.11 -5.76
N ASP A 79 -20.82 6.67 -6.79
CA ASP A 79 -20.08 7.42 -7.81
C ASP A 79 -19.27 8.57 -7.16
N SER A 80 -19.87 9.27 -6.19
CA SER A 80 -19.18 10.33 -5.45
C SER A 80 -17.99 9.82 -4.63
N TYR A 81 -18.10 8.63 -4.01
CA TYR A 81 -16.99 8.08 -3.25
C TYR A 81 -15.89 7.51 -4.15
N LYS A 82 -16.25 6.91 -5.29
CA LYS A 82 -15.28 6.52 -6.32
C LYS A 82 -14.52 7.73 -6.84
N GLN A 83 -15.20 8.86 -7.07
CA GLN A 83 -14.54 10.10 -7.45
C GLN A 83 -13.62 10.62 -6.33
N GLU A 84 -14.04 10.55 -5.05
CA GLU A 84 -13.18 10.88 -3.90
C GLU A 84 -11.91 10.01 -3.86
N ILE A 85 -12.05 8.70 -4.12
CA ILE A 85 -10.91 7.77 -4.20
C ILE A 85 -9.93 8.18 -5.30
N LEU A 86 -10.43 8.48 -6.49
CA LEU A 86 -9.61 8.91 -7.62
C LEU A 86 -8.95 10.26 -7.35
N ASP A 87 -9.74 11.26 -7.01
CA ASP A 87 -9.26 12.64 -6.80
C ASP A 87 -8.26 12.77 -5.67
N SER A 88 -8.48 12.05 -4.57
CA SER A 88 -7.56 12.07 -3.44
C SER A 88 -6.16 11.57 -3.79
N ARG A 89 -6.03 10.74 -4.83
CA ARG A 89 -4.77 10.23 -5.36
C ARG A 89 -4.21 11.12 -6.45
N THR A 90 -4.95 11.32 -7.51
CA THR A 90 -4.47 12.05 -8.69
C THR A 90 -4.15 13.51 -8.40
N LYS A 91 -5.06 14.24 -7.72
CA LYS A 91 -4.85 15.66 -7.39
C LYS A 91 -3.72 15.86 -6.39
N SER A 92 -3.63 15.01 -5.36
CA SER A 92 -2.55 15.11 -4.38
C SER A 92 -1.18 14.77 -4.98
N THR A 93 -1.12 13.76 -5.84
CA THR A 93 0.11 13.36 -6.53
C THR A 93 0.56 14.42 -7.54
N SER A 94 -0.38 14.96 -8.36
CA SER A 94 -0.07 16.03 -9.31
C SER A 94 0.44 17.30 -8.61
N LEU A 95 -0.21 17.71 -7.50
CA LEU A 95 0.24 18.85 -6.70
C LEU A 95 1.67 18.63 -6.20
N LEU A 96 1.93 17.47 -5.59
CA LEU A 96 3.24 17.14 -5.04
C LEU A 96 4.29 17.07 -6.15
N ALA A 97 4.03 16.33 -7.23
CA ALA A 97 4.97 16.16 -8.35
C ALA A 97 5.32 17.51 -9.01
N SER A 98 4.33 18.36 -9.25
CA SER A 98 4.55 19.69 -9.80
C SER A 98 5.35 20.59 -8.86
N THR A 99 5.08 20.52 -7.55
CA THR A 99 5.85 21.26 -6.54
C THR A 99 7.30 20.80 -6.52
N LEU A 100 7.55 19.49 -6.49
CA LEU A 100 8.91 18.93 -6.50
C LEU A 100 9.67 19.34 -7.76
N ALA A 101 9.01 19.27 -8.93
CA ALA A 101 9.60 19.65 -10.21
C ALA A 101 10.00 21.14 -10.29
N SER A 102 9.32 22.00 -9.53
CA SER A 102 9.62 23.45 -9.51
C SER A 102 10.80 23.84 -8.61
N LEU A 103 11.29 22.92 -7.75
CA LEU A 103 12.36 23.19 -6.81
C LEU A 103 13.73 22.81 -7.38
N SER A 104 14.67 23.77 -7.40
CA SER A 104 16.05 23.51 -7.81
C SER A 104 16.85 22.66 -6.83
N ASP A 105 16.56 22.82 -5.54
CA ASP A 105 17.22 22.19 -4.39
C ASP A 105 16.27 21.27 -3.59
N GLY A 106 15.23 20.79 -4.23
CA GLY A 106 14.25 19.87 -3.66
C GLY A 106 14.68 18.40 -3.66
N PRO A 107 13.80 17.53 -3.14
CA PRO A 107 14.01 16.08 -3.07
C PRO A 107 14.34 15.49 -4.46
N LYS A 108 15.29 14.54 -4.48
CA LYS A 108 15.70 13.85 -5.71
C LYS A 108 15.00 12.51 -5.92
N VAL A 109 14.22 12.08 -4.93
CA VAL A 109 13.52 10.78 -4.92
C VAL A 109 12.07 10.98 -4.53
N LEU A 110 11.16 10.41 -5.31
CA LEU A 110 9.75 10.31 -5.02
C LEU A 110 9.33 8.83 -5.08
N LEU A 111 8.98 8.24 -3.94
CA LEU A 111 8.28 6.97 -3.89
C LEU A 111 6.78 7.26 -3.83
N SER A 112 6.08 7.04 -4.93
CA SER A 112 4.64 7.29 -5.04
C SER A 112 3.86 6.01 -4.80
N GLY A 113 2.86 6.08 -3.94
CA GLY A 113 1.91 4.97 -3.75
C GLY A 113 1.24 4.58 -5.06
N SER A 114 0.99 3.29 -5.19
CA SER A 114 0.14 2.64 -6.17
C SER A 114 -0.41 1.36 -5.52
N ALA A 115 -1.03 0.46 -6.26
CA ALA A 115 -1.54 -0.79 -5.73
C ALA A 115 -1.53 -1.90 -6.80
N ILE A 116 -1.52 -3.14 -6.34
CA ILE A 116 -1.66 -4.31 -7.24
C ILE A 116 -3.00 -4.34 -7.98
N GLY A 117 -3.98 -3.53 -7.56
CA GLY A 117 -5.20 -3.29 -8.33
C GLY A 117 -4.98 -2.84 -9.77
N TYR A 118 -3.78 -2.30 -10.08
CA TYR A 118 -3.33 -1.99 -11.44
C TYR A 118 -3.52 -3.14 -12.43
N TYR A 119 -3.32 -4.39 -11.99
CA TYR A 119 -3.37 -5.56 -12.86
C TYR A 119 -4.78 -6.09 -13.15
N GLY A 120 -5.80 -5.54 -12.45
CA GLY A 120 -7.14 -6.11 -12.49
C GLY A 120 -7.19 -7.47 -11.77
N GLU A 121 -8.11 -8.34 -12.19
CA GLU A 121 -8.35 -9.64 -11.57
C GLU A 121 -7.99 -10.81 -12.50
N SER A 122 -7.42 -11.88 -11.93
CA SER A 122 -7.23 -13.15 -12.65
C SER A 122 -7.03 -14.30 -11.67
N GLU A 123 -7.69 -15.42 -11.92
CA GLU A 123 -7.45 -16.67 -11.18
C GLU A 123 -6.24 -17.46 -11.74
N THR A 124 -5.83 -17.21 -12.98
CA THR A 124 -4.86 -18.05 -13.69
C THR A 124 -3.56 -17.36 -14.07
N THR A 125 -3.60 -16.05 -14.27
CA THR A 125 -2.44 -15.27 -14.71
C THR A 125 -1.59 -14.84 -13.51
N SER A 126 -0.26 -14.99 -13.64
CA SER A 126 0.70 -14.36 -12.75
C SER A 126 1.17 -13.03 -13.34
N PHE A 127 1.19 -12.00 -12.53
CA PHE A 127 1.56 -10.64 -12.93
C PHE A 127 2.89 -10.23 -12.35
N THR A 128 3.68 -9.52 -13.15
CA THR A 128 4.91 -8.85 -12.75
C THR A 128 4.80 -7.36 -13.10
N GLU A 129 5.81 -6.59 -12.77
CA GLU A 129 5.85 -5.15 -13.09
C GLU A 129 5.80 -4.86 -14.60
N GLU A 130 6.17 -5.83 -15.43
CA GLU A 130 6.12 -5.75 -16.91
C GLU A 130 4.72 -6.00 -17.48
N SER A 131 3.79 -6.49 -16.66
CA SER A 131 2.41 -6.78 -17.10
C SER A 131 1.64 -5.51 -17.39
N ALA A 132 0.85 -5.53 -18.46
CA ALA A 132 -0.04 -4.44 -18.81
C ALA A 132 -1.10 -4.19 -17.71
N PRO A 133 -1.68 -2.98 -17.65
CA PRO A 133 -2.80 -2.72 -16.76
C PRO A 133 -4.00 -3.60 -17.11
N GLY A 134 -4.72 -4.01 -16.09
CA GLY A 134 -6.00 -4.69 -16.25
C GLY A 134 -7.15 -3.73 -16.54
N SER A 135 -8.34 -4.13 -16.24
CA SER A 135 -9.56 -3.34 -16.44
C SER A 135 -10.33 -3.15 -15.13
N GLY A 136 -11.23 -2.17 -15.12
CA GLY A 136 -12.11 -1.83 -14.04
C GLY A 136 -11.61 -0.68 -13.16
N PHE A 137 -12.48 -0.23 -12.26
CA PHE A 137 -12.29 1.00 -11.50
C PHE A 137 -10.94 1.09 -10.78
N LEU A 138 -10.50 0.03 -10.11
CA LEU A 138 -9.23 0.06 -9.36
C LEU A 138 -8.01 0.11 -10.30
N ALA A 139 -8.06 -0.55 -11.45
CA ALA A 139 -7.01 -0.49 -12.45
C ALA A 139 -6.90 0.93 -13.03
N ASP A 140 -8.04 1.51 -13.41
CA ASP A 140 -8.11 2.88 -13.92
C ASP A 140 -7.58 3.91 -12.92
N VAL A 141 -7.91 3.74 -11.63
CA VAL A 141 -7.37 4.58 -10.55
C VAL A 141 -5.86 4.47 -10.47
N CYS A 142 -5.31 3.26 -10.50
CA CYS A 142 -3.85 3.07 -10.41
C CYS A 142 -3.11 3.67 -11.63
N VAL A 143 -3.63 3.47 -12.84
CA VAL A 143 -3.07 4.04 -14.07
C VAL A 143 -3.01 5.56 -13.99
N GLN A 144 -4.10 6.21 -13.60
CA GLN A 144 -4.14 7.67 -13.47
C GLN A 144 -3.29 8.18 -12.32
N TRP A 145 -3.19 7.41 -11.24
CA TRP A 145 -2.36 7.73 -10.09
C TRP A 145 -0.87 7.73 -10.46
N GLU A 146 -0.40 6.67 -11.12
CA GLU A 146 0.98 6.58 -11.60
C GLU A 146 1.29 7.68 -12.62
N ALA A 147 0.41 7.93 -13.59
CA ALA A 147 0.56 9.00 -14.57
C ALA A 147 0.70 10.40 -13.95
N ALA A 148 0.11 10.64 -12.77
CA ALA A 148 0.17 11.94 -12.09
C ALA A 148 1.59 12.32 -11.61
N THR A 149 2.58 11.42 -11.67
CA THR A 149 3.98 11.70 -11.31
C THR A 149 4.83 12.17 -12.50
N GLU A 150 4.33 12.08 -13.73
CA GLU A 150 5.13 12.28 -14.96
C GLU A 150 5.91 13.59 -14.99
N VAL A 151 5.34 14.66 -14.42
CA VAL A 151 6.02 15.97 -14.36
C VAL A 151 7.28 15.93 -13.50
N ALA A 152 7.28 15.14 -12.41
CA ALA A 152 8.46 14.96 -11.56
C ALA A 152 9.54 14.15 -12.29
N GLU A 153 9.16 13.10 -13.02
CA GLU A 153 10.07 12.29 -13.84
C GLU A 153 10.75 13.13 -14.92
N LYS A 154 9.97 13.95 -15.65
CA LYS A 154 10.48 14.87 -16.65
C LYS A 154 11.45 15.94 -16.09
N ALA A 155 11.29 16.27 -14.81
CA ALA A 155 12.20 17.17 -14.09
C ALA A 155 13.48 16.47 -13.58
N GLY A 156 13.66 15.18 -13.86
CA GLY A 156 14.83 14.39 -13.46
C GLY A 156 14.79 13.87 -12.03
N ILE A 157 13.63 13.88 -11.38
CA ILE A 157 13.42 13.25 -10.07
C ILE A 157 13.26 11.74 -10.30
N ARG A 158 13.97 10.94 -9.50
CA ARG A 158 13.80 9.49 -9.51
C ARG A 158 12.46 9.11 -8.92
N VAL A 159 11.57 8.56 -9.72
CA VAL A 159 10.23 8.13 -9.30
C VAL A 159 10.14 6.61 -9.31
N ALA A 160 9.59 6.03 -8.23
CA ALA A 160 9.16 4.64 -8.21
C ALA A 160 7.71 4.55 -7.71
N HIS A 161 6.90 3.74 -8.40
CA HIS A 161 5.50 3.51 -8.07
C HIS A 161 5.39 2.23 -7.25
N VAL A 162 5.11 2.37 -5.95
CA VAL A 162 5.00 1.22 -5.04
C VAL A 162 3.62 0.59 -5.16
N ARG A 163 3.50 -0.45 -5.99
CA ARG A 163 2.27 -1.24 -6.17
C ARG A 163 2.09 -2.18 -4.99
N THR A 164 1.56 -1.63 -3.91
CA THR A 164 1.36 -2.35 -2.65
C THR A 164 0.29 -3.43 -2.76
N GLY A 165 0.59 -4.62 -2.24
CA GLY A 165 -0.34 -5.73 -2.09
C GLY A 165 -1.23 -5.62 -0.86
N ILE A 166 -1.71 -6.77 -0.37
CA ILE A 166 -2.52 -6.85 0.85
C ILE A 166 -1.60 -6.79 2.07
N VAL A 167 -1.49 -5.60 2.69
CA VAL A 167 -0.63 -5.41 3.86
C VAL A 167 -1.23 -6.10 5.08
N LEU A 168 -0.48 -7.05 5.64
CA LEU A 168 -0.86 -7.79 6.85
C LEU A 168 -0.32 -7.09 8.09
N SER A 169 -1.24 -6.63 8.95
CA SER A 169 -0.91 -6.05 10.25
C SER A 169 -2.07 -6.29 11.24
N PRO A 170 -1.78 -6.66 12.50
CA PRO A 170 -2.82 -6.74 13.53
C PRO A 170 -3.32 -5.35 13.96
N ARG A 171 -2.59 -4.29 13.62
CA ARG A 171 -2.93 -2.90 13.97
C ARG A 171 -3.91 -2.26 12.99
N GLY A 172 -4.05 -2.78 11.77
CA GLY A 172 -4.91 -2.18 10.74
C GLY A 172 -5.16 -3.10 9.54
N GLY A 173 -5.86 -2.57 8.54
CA GLY A 173 -6.11 -3.26 7.28
C GLY A 173 -7.00 -4.50 7.40
N ALA A 174 -6.88 -5.40 6.42
CA ALA A 174 -7.70 -6.59 6.30
C ALA A 174 -7.52 -7.55 7.48
N LEU A 175 -6.27 -7.80 7.91
CA LEU A 175 -6.00 -8.74 8.99
C LEU A 175 -6.67 -8.31 10.30
N LYS A 176 -6.59 -7.02 10.68
CA LYS A 176 -7.27 -6.50 11.88
C LYS A 176 -8.78 -6.76 11.85
N LYS A 177 -9.42 -6.59 10.68
CA LYS A 177 -10.87 -6.82 10.50
C LYS A 177 -11.24 -8.31 10.60
N LEU A 178 -10.35 -9.21 10.15
CA LEU A 178 -10.58 -10.66 10.17
C LEU A 178 -10.33 -11.28 11.55
N LEU A 179 -9.36 -10.80 12.31
CA LEU A 179 -8.93 -11.38 13.57
C LEU A 179 -10.06 -11.65 14.58
N PRO A 180 -11.03 -10.74 14.83
CA PRO A 180 -12.13 -11.01 15.76
C PRO A 180 -12.96 -12.22 15.35
N LEU A 181 -13.29 -12.35 14.07
CA LEU A 181 -14.07 -13.46 13.52
C LEU A 181 -13.33 -14.80 13.68
N PHE A 182 -12.04 -14.82 13.34
CA PHE A 182 -11.22 -16.03 13.49
C PHE A 182 -11.02 -16.42 14.97
N LYS A 183 -10.84 -15.45 15.86
CA LYS A 183 -10.68 -15.74 17.32
C LYS A 183 -11.90 -16.44 17.94
N ILE A 184 -13.10 -16.15 17.48
CA ILE A 184 -14.33 -16.81 17.94
C ILE A 184 -14.69 -18.06 17.12
N GLY A 185 -13.85 -18.45 16.14
CA GLY A 185 -14.10 -19.62 15.28
C GLY A 185 -15.12 -19.38 14.16
N ALA A 186 -15.52 -18.13 13.92
CA ALA A 186 -16.43 -17.74 12.84
C ALA A 186 -15.70 -17.36 11.54
N GLY A 187 -14.36 -17.45 11.51
CA GLY A 187 -13.57 -17.24 10.29
C GLY A 187 -13.69 -18.43 9.35
N GLY A 188 -13.82 -18.17 8.05
CA GLY A 188 -13.99 -19.22 7.07
C GLY A 188 -13.62 -18.79 5.64
N ARG A 189 -13.67 -19.76 4.74
CA ARG A 189 -13.41 -19.54 3.31
C ARG A 189 -14.47 -18.63 2.72
N MET A 190 -14.03 -17.58 2.01
CA MET A 190 -14.90 -16.64 1.31
C MET A 190 -15.10 -17.06 -0.15
N GLY A 191 -16.34 -17.16 -0.58
CA GLY A 191 -16.69 -17.54 -1.95
C GLY A 191 -16.06 -18.87 -2.39
N SER A 192 -15.45 -18.90 -3.59
CA SER A 192 -14.75 -20.10 -4.11
C SER A 192 -13.48 -20.42 -3.35
N GLY A 193 -12.84 -19.41 -2.74
CA GLY A 193 -11.54 -19.53 -2.09
C GLY A 193 -10.37 -19.62 -3.08
N ARG A 194 -10.62 -19.57 -4.41
CA ARG A 194 -9.57 -19.66 -5.44
C ARG A 194 -8.92 -18.33 -5.74
N GLN A 195 -9.58 -17.22 -5.39
CA GLN A 195 -9.04 -15.89 -5.60
C GLN A 195 -7.69 -15.72 -4.88
N TRP A 196 -6.73 -15.14 -5.59
CA TRP A 196 -5.38 -14.94 -5.08
C TRP A 196 -5.32 -13.81 -4.06
N GLN A 197 -4.45 -14.00 -3.08
CA GLN A 197 -4.10 -13.04 -2.05
C GLN A 197 -2.61 -12.74 -2.16
N SER A 198 -2.24 -11.71 -2.90
CA SER A 198 -0.86 -11.22 -2.96
C SER A 198 -0.63 -10.30 -1.78
N TRP A 199 -0.15 -10.88 -0.71
CA TRP A 199 0.04 -10.26 0.59
C TRP A 199 1.48 -9.77 0.77
N ILE A 200 1.67 -8.87 1.75
CA ILE A 200 2.98 -8.49 2.30
C ILE A 200 2.83 -8.23 3.79
N SER A 201 3.84 -8.56 4.60
CA SER A 201 3.84 -8.17 6.02
C SER A 201 4.08 -6.66 6.15
N ILE A 202 3.56 -6.03 7.20
CA ILE A 202 3.86 -4.61 7.46
C ILE A 202 5.36 -4.37 7.65
N ASP A 203 6.08 -5.36 8.18
CA ASP A 203 7.52 -5.29 8.38
C ASP A 203 8.27 -5.27 7.05
N ASP A 204 7.91 -6.15 6.10
CA ASP A 204 8.48 -6.15 4.76
C ASP A 204 8.04 -4.92 3.95
N GLU A 205 6.80 -4.47 4.10
CA GLU A 205 6.31 -3.26 3.43
C GLU A 205 7.20 -2.05 3.76
N VAL A 206 7.45 -1.79 5.05
CA VAL A 206 8.25 -0.63 5.45
C VAL A 206 9.73 -0.80 5.13
N GLN A 207 10.27 -2.02 5.22
CA GLN A 207 11.66 -2.29 4.88
C GLN A 207 11.90 -2.23 3.36
N ALA A 208 10.94 -2.67 2.54
CA ALA A 208 11.00 -2.54 1.09
C ALA A 208 10.95 -1.06 0.66
N ILE A 209 10.10 -0.23 1.28
CA ILE A 209 10.10 1.22 1.04
C ILE A 209 11.44 1.83 1.44
N ASP A 210 12.00 1.47 2.59
CA ASP A 210 13.31 1.96 3.03
C ASP A 210 14.45 1.51 2.08
N HIS A 211 14.43 0.27 1.61
CA HIS A 211 15.34 -0.23 0.59
C HIS A 211 15.26 0.63 -0.69
N LEU A 212 14.05 0.87 -1.19
CA LEU A 212 13.81 1.68 -2.38
C LEU A 212 14.24 3.15 -2.23
N LEU A 213 14.24 3.71 -1.02
CA LEU A 213 14.78 5.06 -0.79
C LEU A 213 16.27 5.17 -1.16
N SER A 214 17.02 4.08 -1.06
CA SER A 214 18.47 4.03 -1.35
C SER A 214 18.81 3.32 -2.66
N SER A 215 17.83 2.70 -3.31
CA SER A 215 17.98 1.99 -4.59
C SER A 215 18.02 2.97 -5.77
N SER A 216 18.47 2.48 -6.93
CA SER A 216 18.38 3.19 -8.22
C SER A 216 17.11 2.86 -9.02
N VAL A 217 16.26 1.98 -8.53
CA VAL A 217 15.03 1.52 -9.19
C VAL A 217 14.10 2.70 -9.51
N THR A 218 13.52 2.68 -10.72
CA THR A 218 12.50 3.60 -11.22
C THR A 218 11.31 2.83 -11.76
N GLY A 219 10.18 3.51 -11.94
CA GLY A 219 8.96 2.91 -12.47
C GLY A 219 8.23 2.02 -11.47
N ALA A 220 7.52 1.02 -11.96
CA ALA A 220 6.68 0.15 -11.13
C ALA A 220 7.49 -0.81 -10.27
N VAL A 221 7.07 -1.00 -9.01
CA VAL A 221 7.64 -1.98 -8.08
C VAL A 221 6.52 -2.64 -7.29
N ASN A 222 6.39 -3.95 -7.40
CA ASN A 222 5.40 -4.71 -6.65
C ASN A 222 5.89 -4.95 -5.21
N LEU A 223 5.16 -4.41 -4.24
CA LEU A 223 5.37 -4.68 -2.84
C LEU A 223 4.43 -5.81 -2.40
N THR A 224 4.83 -7.04 -2.72
CA THR A 224 4.16 -8.29 -2.36
C THR A 224 5.18 -9.30 -1.86
N ALA A 225 4.79 -10.20 -0.98
CA ALA A 225 5.65 -11.33 -0.62
C ALA A 225 5.83 -12.28 -1.82
N PRO A 226 6.96 -13.00 -1.91
CA PRO A 226 7.27 -13.84 -3.08
C PRO A 226 6.37 -15.09 -3.21
N GLN A 227 5.57 -15.40 -2.20
CA GLN A 227 4.66 -16.55 -2.21
C GLN A 227 3.21 -16.08 -1.99
N PRO A 228 2.52 -15.61 -3.05
CA PRO A 228 1.09 -15.35 -2.98
C PRO A 228 0.33 -16.66 -2.73
N VAL A 229 -0.79 -16.57 -2.04
CA VAL A 229 -1.61 -17.74 -1.67
C VAL A 229 -3.06 -17.56 -2.16
N THR A 230 -3.81 -18.64 -2.24
CA THR A 230 -5.26 -18.54 -2.45
C THR A 230 -5.97 -18.10 -1.15
N GLN A 231 -7.18 -17.57 -1.26
CA GLN A 231 -7.96 -17.18 -0.09
C GLN A 231 -8.27 -18.40 0.82
N ALA A 232 -8.45 -19.59 0.24
CA ALA A 232 -8.63 -20.82 0.99
C ALA A 232 -7.37 -21.18 1.82
N GLU A 233 -6.19 -21.05 1.23
CA GLU A 233 -4.91 -21.26 1.91
C GLU A 233 -4.69 -20.20 3.00
N PHE A 234 -4.97 -18.92 2.70
CA PHE A 234 -4.90 -17.85 3.69
C PHE A 234 -5.78 -18.16 4.90
N THR A 235 -7.05 -18.52 4.67
CA THR A 235 -7.99 -18.88 5.72
C THR A 235 -7.49 -20.05 6.57
N LYS A 236 -7.05 -21.13 5.92
CA LYS A 236 -6.54 -22.32 6.59
C LYS A 236 -5.29 -22.01 7.44
N THR A 237 -4.39 -21.22 6.90
CA THR A 237 -3.14 -20.84 7.60
C THR A 237 -3.42 -19.93 8.79
N LEU A 238 -4.26 -18.89 8.62
CA LEU A 238 -4.64 -18.00 9.72
C LEU A 238 -5.35 -18.77 10.86
N ALA A 239 -6.26 -19.68 10.51
CA ALA A 239 -6.96 -20.52 11.48
C ALA A 239 -5.98 -21.43 12.25
N ARG A 240 -5.01 -22.04 11.55
CA ARG A 240 -3.96 -22.88 12.15
C ARG A 240 -3.11 -22.08 13.12
N VAL A 241 -2.63 -20.90 12.73
CA VAL A 241 -1.82 -20.02 13.59
C VAL A 241 -2.60 -19.59 14.84
N LEU A 242 -3.88 -19.32 14.70
CA LEU A 242 -4.75 -18.95 15.83
C LEU A 242 -5.25 -20.15 16.65
N LYS A 243 -5.01 -21.39 16.19
CA LYS A 243 -5.54 -22.63 16.77
C LYS A 243 -7.07 -22.58 16.87
N ARG A 244 -7.73 -22.20 15.76
CA ARG A 244 -9.20 -22.08 15.64
C ARG A 244 -9.72 -22.85 14.43
N PRO A 245 -10.96 -23.34 14.47
CA PRO A 245 -11.60 -23.95 13.32
C PRO A 245 -11.88 -22.91 12.21
N SER A 246 -11.95 -23.38 10.95
CA SER A 246 -12.26 -22.53 9.78
C SER A 246 -13.03 -23.27 8.70
N PHE A 247 -13.80 -24.29 9.08
CA PHE A 247 -14.49 -25.16 8.13
C PHE A 247 -15.85 -24.61 7.68
N VAL A 248 -16.38 -23.58 8.34
CA VAL A 248 -17.64 -22.96 7.95
C VAL A 248 -17.39 -21.92 6.86
N PRO A 249 -17.92 -22.11 5.64
CA PRO A 249 -17.74 -21.11 4.58
C PRO A 249 -18.52 -19.83 4.91
N VAL A 250 -17.96 -18.68 4.56
CA VAL A 250 -18.64 -17.37 4.66
C VAL A 250 -19.40 -17.14 3.36
N PRO A 251 -20.75 -17.13 3.39
CA PRO A 251 -21.56 -16.88 2.21
C PRO A 251 -21.30 -15.46 1.66
N SER A 252 -21.25 -15.31 0.34
CA SER A 252 -20.96 -14.02 -0.30
C SER A 252 -22.02 -12.95 -0.06
N PHE A 253 -23.28 -13.34 0.21
CA PHE A 253 -24.37 -12.38 0.41
C PHE A 253 -24.16 -11.50 1.64
N GLY A 254 -23.56 -12.02 2.73
CA GLY A 254 -23.33 -11.24 3.95
C GLY A 254 -22.40 -10.05 3.72
N PRO A 255 -21.15 -10.25 3.25
CA PRO A 255 -20.26 -9.15 2.88
C PRO A 255 -20.85 -8.21 1.81
N LYS A 256 -21.57 -8.74 0.80
CA LYS A 256 -22.20 -7.91 -0.23
C LYS A 256 -23.31 -7.01 0.33
N LEU A 257 -24.10 -7.52 1.27
CA LEU A 257 -25.11 -6.70 1.96
C LEU A 257 -24.48 -5.59 2.81
N LEU A 258 -23.36 -5.88 3.48
CA LEU A 258 -22.70 -4.93 4.37
C LEU A 258 -21.91 -3.86 3.60
N LEU A 259 -21.10 -4.28 2.64
CA LEU A 259 -20.15 -3.41 1.94
C LEU A 259 -20.68 -2.86 0.60
N GLY A 260 -21.76 -3.45 0.06
CA GLY A 260 -22.19 -3.29 -1.32
C GLY A 260 -21.50 -4.32 -2.23
N SER A 261 -22.17 -4.70 -3.32
CA SER A 261 -21.69 -5.79 -4.18
C SER A 261 -20.36 -5.47 -4.83
N GLU A 262 -20.22 -4.29 -5.43
CA GLU A 262 -19.03 -3.89 -6.18
C GLU A 262 -17.77 -3.87 -5.29
N LEU A 263 -17.86 -3.24 -4.11
CA LEU A 263 -16.73 -3.19 -3.15
C LEU A 263 -16.42 -4.59 -2.60
N ALA A 264 -17.43 -5.38 -2.28
CA ALA A 264 -17.22 -6.73 -1.75
C ALA A 264 -16.57 -7.63 -2.82
N ASP A 265 -17.01 -7.56 -4.07
CA ASP A 265 -16.41 -8.30 -5.17
C ASP A 265 -14.94 -7.89 -5.35
N ALA A 266 -14.66 -6.60 -5.47
CA ALA A 266 -13.31 -6.09 -5.71
C ALA A 266 -12.31 -6.40 -4.58
N LEU A 267 -12.74 -6.45 -3.31
CA LEU A 267 -11.82 -6.63 -2.18
C LEU A 267 -11.79 -8.05 -1.59
N LEU A 268 -12.86 -8.84 -1.78
CA LEU A 268 -13.00 -10.12 -1.07
C LEU A 268 -13.15 -11.31 -2.00
N PHE A 269 -13.77 -11.13 -3.18
CA PHE A 269 -14.16 -12.25 -4.05
C PHE A 269 -13.36 -12.32 -5.35
N THR A 270 -12.52 -11.34 -5.62
CA THR A 270 -11.56 -11.34 -6.72
C THR A 270 -10.14 -11.20 -6.18
N GLY A 271 -9.16 -11.35 -7.04
CA GLY A 271 -7.76 -11.19 -6.68
C GLY A 271 -6.83 -11.43 -7.85
N GLN A 272 -5.58 -11.16 -7.64
CA GLN A 272 -4.51 -11.33 -8.63
C GLN A 272 -3.29 -11.97 -7.98
N ARG A 273 -2.65 -12.85 -8.74
CA ARG A 273 -1.36 -13.41 -8.39
C ARG A 273 -0.26 -12.47 -8.88
N VAL A 274 0.42 -11.81 -7.95
CA VAL A 274 1.44 -10.80 -8.26
C VAL A 274 2.78 -11.21 -7.65
N GLU A 275 3.83 -11.10 -8.44
CA GLU A 275 5.19 -11.46 -8.05
C GLU A 275 6.07 -10.20 -7.95
N PRO A 276 6.93 -10.06 -6.93
CA PRO A 276 7.80 -8.90 -6.71
C PRO A 276 9.11 -9.04 -7.49
N LYS A 277 9.05 -9.09 -8.83
CA LYS A 277 10.19 -9.37 -9.70
C LYS A 277 11.29 -8.31 -9.55
N VAL A 278 10.90 -7.03 -9.51
CA VAL A 278 11.85 -5.92 -9.40
C VAL A 278 12.53 -5.91 -8.04
N LEU A 279 11.80 -6.07 -6.93
CA LEU A 279 12.41 -6.12 -5.59
C LEU A 279 13.41 -7.27 -5.45
N LEU A 280 13.07 -8.45 -5.98
CA LEU A 280 13.97 -9.61 -5.96
C LEU A 280 15.23 -9.37 -6.80
N ALA A 281 15.09 -8.76 -7.98
CA ALA A 281 16.21 -8.42 -8.85
C ALA A 281 17.10 -7.32 -8.25
N ASP A 282 16.53 -6.38 -7.49
CA ASP A 282 17.26 -5.31 -6.79
C ASP A 282 17.90 -5.78 -5.46
N GLY A 283 17.78 -7.08 -5.15
CA GLY A 283 18.46 -7.70 -4.01
C GLY A 283 17.74 -7.51 -2.67
N TYR A 284 16.47 -7.12 -2.66
CA TYR A 284 15.70 -7.02 -1.41
C TYR A 284 15.54 -8.41 -0.75
N ALA A 285 15.91 -8.51 0.52
CA ALA A 285 15.80 -9.73 1.31
C ALA A 285 14.53 -9.69 2.18
N PHE A 286 13.51 -10.44 1.78
CA PHE A 286 12.26 -10.54 2.55
C PHE A 286 12.48 -11.17 3.93
N VAL A 287 11.94 -10.54 4.97
CA VAL A 287 11.88 -11.10 6.34
C VAL A 287 10.89 -12.25 6.38
N HIS A 288 9.74 -12.08 5.73
CA HIS A 288 8.67 -13.08 5.70
C HIS A 288 8.40 -13.51 4.25
N ARG A 289 8.94 -14.68 3.87
CA ARG A 289 8.77 -15.21 2.52
C ARG A 289 7.50 -16.04 2.36
N ASP A 290 6.98 -16.61 3.45
CA ASP A 290 5.76 -17.43 3.49
C ASP A 290 4.75 -16.89 4.49
N LEU A 291 3.47 -17.18 4.24
CA LEU A 291 2.35 -16.63 5.00
C LEU A 291 2.33 -17.07 6.46
N GLU A 292 2.72 -18.32 6.75
CA GLU A 292 2.64 -18.84 8.12
C GLU A 292 3.67 -18.14 9.03
N SER A 293 4.90 -18.00 8.57
CA SER A 293 5.95 -17.28 9.30
C SER A 293 5.56 -15.83 9.56
N ALA A 294 5.01 -15.14 8.53
CA ALA A 294 4.50 -13.79 8.66
C ALA A 294 3.40 -13.67 9.72
N LEU A 295 2.39 -14.53 9.65
CA LEU A 295 1.28 -14.50 10.60
C LEU A 295 1.71 -14.84 12.03
N ARG A 296 2.63 -15.79 12.21
CA ARG A 296 3.17 -16.13 13.53
C ARG A 296 3.92 -14.94 14.12
N SER A 297 4.81 -14.31 13.38
CA SER A 297 5.55 -13.12 13.80
C SER A 297 4.61 -11.97 14.16
N LEU A 298 3.70 -11.60 13.25
CA LEU A 298 2.77 -10.48 13.44
C LEU A 298 1.79 -10.66 14.62
N LEU A 299 1.47 -11.92 14.96
CA LEU A 299 0.52 -12.26 16.03
C LEU A 299 1.22 -12.71 17.33
N GLY A 300 2.54 -12.64 17.42
CA GLY A 300 3.31 -13.04 18.60
C GLY A 300 3.12 -14.52 18.94
N ARG A 301 3.08 -15.38 17.93
CA ARG A 301 2.94 -16.83 18.09
C ARG A 301 4.29 -17.51 17.87
N PRO A 302 4.62 -18.54 18.65
CA PRO A 302 5.86 -19.29 18.44
C PRO A 302 5.90 -19.92 17.05
N ALA A 303 7.12 -20.11 16.52
CA ALA A 303 7.39 -20.74 15.25
C ALA A 303 6.88 -22.20 15.19
#